data_0c7268447853b4bacb2c38837234dd18
#
_entry.id   0c7268447853b4bacb2c38837234dd18
#
_cell.length_a   1.000
_cell.length_b   1.000
_cell.length_c   1.000
_cell.angle_alpha   90.00
_cell.angle_beta   90.00
_cell.angle_gamma   90.00
#
_symmetry.space_group_name_H-M   'P 1'
#
loop_
_entity.id
_entity.type
_entity.pdbx_description
1 polymer ?
#
loop_
_entity_poly.entity_id
_entity_poly.type
_entity_poly.pdbx_seq_one_letter_code
_entity_poly.pdbx_strand_id
1 'polypeptide(L)'
;MPDVLAEAEGHLRTLANRYADAINRAAFDEVVACYAPDGAWRVPPPFRADHVGRENIKRRLADRRAQVDLVVMMVGTVVAVEAGLGVIRGRTMIHETGRLDAEHGLDVLGLYDDELVLLDGEWFFASRTLNLLAYSDVPSTYITVGGT
;
A
#
# COMPACT_ATOMS: atom_id res chain seq x y z
N MET A 1 22.19 23.62 -0.66
CA MET A 1 20.78 23.49 -1.09
C MET A 1 20.27 22.13 -0.69
N PRO A 2 19.17 22.04 0.04
CA PRO A 2 18.59 20.73 0.31
C PRO A 2 18.17 20.07 -1.01
N ASP A 3 18.38 18.77 -1.08
CA ASP A 3 17.91 17.98 -2.21
C ASP A 3 16.40 17.78 -2.04
N VAL A 4 15.61 18.48 -2.83
CA VAL A 4 14.14 18.47 -2.78
C VAL A 4 13.59 17.06 -3.00
N LEU A 5 14.21 16.29 -3.90
CA LEU A 5 13.78 14.91 -4.14
C LEU A 5 14.13 14.00 -2.96
N ALA A 6 15.28 14.17 -2.32
CA ALA A 6 15.63 13.37 -1.14
C ALA A 6 14.69 13.65 0.03
N GLU A 7 14.30 14.93 0.25
CA GLU A 7 13.31 15.28 1.27
C GLU A 7 11.94 14.68 0.95
N ALA A 8 11.48 14.81 -0.29
CA ALA A 8 10.23 14.23 -0.76
C ALA A 8 10.22 12.70 -0.60
N GLU A 9 11.32 12.05 -0.93
CA GLU A 9 11.49 10.61 -0.76
C GLU A 9 11.38 10.20 0.71
N GLY A 10 11.90 11.01 1.62
CA GLY A 10 11.73 10.81 3.06
C GLY A 10 10.26 10.84 3.48
N HIS A 11 9.47 11.77 2.96
CA HIS A 11 8.03 11.84 3.22
C HIS A 11 7.29 10.61 2.67
N LEU A 12 7.59 10.22 1.44
CA LEU A 12 7.00 9.04 0.81
C LEU A 12 7.35 7.76 1.59
N ARG A 13 8.62 7.59 1.97
CA ARG A 13 9.08 6.44 2.75
C ARG A 13 8.36 6.35 4.10
N THR A 14 8.26 7.46 4.81
CA THR A 14 7.57 7.48 6.10
C THR A 14 6.11 7.05 5.95
N LEU A 15 5.41 7.58 4.96
CA LEU A 15 4.00 7.25 4.74
C LEU A 15 3.81 5.80 4.29
N ALA A 16 4.65 5.31 3.39
CA ALA A 16 4.63 3.92 2.92
C ALA A 16 4.90 2.93 4.06
N ASN A 17 5.85 3.25 4.94
CA ASN A 17 6.17 2.41 6.09
C ASN A 17 5.00 2.35 7.08
N ARG A 18 4.36 3.48 7.38
CA ARG A 18 3.17 3.51 8.24
C ARG A 18 2.01 2.72 7.67
N TYR A 19 1.81 2.84 6.36
CA TYR A 19 0.79 2.08 5.63
C TYR A 19 1.02 0.57 5.77
N ALA A 20 2.22 0.09 5.47
CA ALA A 20 2.56 -1.33 5.55
C ALA A 20 2.46 -1.86 6.99
N ASP A 21 2.93 -1.10 7.97
CA ASP A 21 2.81 -1.45 9.39
C ASP A 21 1.33 -1.60 9.80
N ALA A 22 0.48 -0.67 9.39
CA ALA A 22 -0.95 -0.74 9.67
C ALA A 22 -1.63 -1.93 8.97
N ILE A 23 -1.27 -2.22 7.72
CA ILE A 23 -1.73 -3.42 7.00
C ILE A 23 -1.38 -4.68 7.79
N ASN A 24 -0.14 -4.79 8.24
CA ASN A 24 0.37 -5.97 8.95
C ASN A 24 -0.32 -6.21 10.30
N ARG A 25 -0.82 -5.14 10.92
CA ARG A 25 -1.59 -5.22 12.18
C ARG A 25 -3.10 -5.29 11.95
N ALA A 26 -3.56 -5.27 10.71
CA ALA A 26 -4.97 -5.15 10.34
C ALA A 26 -5.65 -3.91 10.99
N ALA A 27 -4.89 -2.85 11.16
CA ALA A 27 -5.36 -1.58 11.70
C ALA A 27 -5.91 -0.70 10.57
N PHE A 28 -7.08 -1.04 10.05
CA PHE A 28 -7.61 -0.45 8.81
C PHE A 28 -7.94 1.04 8.94
N ASP A 29 -8.29 1.53 10.13
CA ASP A 29 -8.46 2.96 10.35
C ASP A 29 -7.15 3.72 10.19
N GLU A 30 -6.02 3.14 10.61
CA GLU A 30 -4.70 3.73 10.41
C GLU A 30 -4.26 3.65 8.95
N VAL A 31 -4.62 2.58 8.24
CA VAL A 31 -4.36 2.46 6.78
C VAL A 31 -5.04 3.59 6.03
N VAL A 32 -6.34 3.77 6.24
CA VAL A 32 -7.11 4.79 5.51
C VAL A 32 -6.76 6.21 5.95
N ALA A 33 -6.24 6.40 7.16
CA ALA A 33 -5.72 7.68 7.61
C ALA A 33 -4.48 8.13 6.84
N CYS A 34 -3.79 7.21 6.15
CA CYS A 34 -2.68 7.55 5.24
C CYS A 34 -3.16 8.21 3.95
N TYR A 35 -4.43 8.07 3.58
CA TYR A 35 -5.01 8.68 2.39
C TYR A 35 -5.60 10.05 2.71
N ALA A 36 -5.59 10.95 1.73
CA ALA A 36 -6.45 12.12 1.74
C ALA A 36 -7.92 11.67 1.81
N PRO A 37 -8.86 12.53 2.29
CA PRO A 37 -10.27 12.15 2.41
C PRO A 37 -10.89 11.59 1.12
N ASP A 38 -10.48 12.10 -0.03
CA ASP A 38 -10.89 11.65 -1.37
C ASP A 38 -9.83 10.79 -2.06
N GLY A 39 -8.87 10.27 -1.31
CA GLY A 39 -7.80 9.45 -1.84
C GLY A 39 -8.28 8.17 -2.51
N ALA A 40 -7.46 7.62 -3.39
CA ALA A 40 -7.83 6.47 -4.21
C ALA A 40 -6.79 5.37 -4.16
N TRP A 41 -7.28 4.14 -4.16
CA TRP A 41 -6.48 2.94 -4.36
C TRP A 41 -6.92 2.25 -5.64
N ARG A 42 -5.97 2.00 -6.54
CA ARG A 42 -6.26 1.48 -7.89
C ARG A 42 -5.35 0.34 -8.28
N VAL A 43 -5.89 -0.56 -9.12
CA VAL A 43 -5.12 -1.57 -9.85
C VAL A 43 -5.51 -1.47 -11.32
N PRO A 44 -4.52 -1.33 -12.24
CA PRO A 44 -4.81 -1.24 -13.67
C PRO A 44 -5.33 -2.56 -14.25
N PRO A 45 -5.86 -2.55 -15.48
CA PRO A 45 -6.15 -3.79 -16.20
C PRO A 45 -4.92 -4.70 -16.27
N PRO A 46 -5.07 -6.04 -16.29
CA PRO A 46 -6.34 -6.78 -16.42
C PRO A 46 -7.10 -6.96 -15.11
N PHE A 47 -6.49 -6.67 -13.96
CA PHE A 47 -7.09 -6.95 -12.64
C PHE A 47 -8.17 -5.95 -12.24
N ARG A 48 -8.07 -4.73 -12.65
CA ARG A 48 -9.02 -3.63 -12.46
C ARG A 48 -9.64 -3.50 -11.07
N ALA A 49 -9.16 -2.56 -10.31
CA ALA A 49 -9.81 -2.11 -9.10
C ALA A 49 -9.72 -0.59 -9.02
N ASP A 50 -10.76 0.05 -8.53
CA ASP A 50 -10.81 1.50 -8.34
C ASP A 50 -11.67 1.80 -7.11
N HIS A 51 -11.02 2.13 -6.01
CA HIS A 51 -11.68 2.47 -4.75
C HIS A 51 -11.32 3.90 -4.38
N VAL A 52 -12.30 4.78 -4.42
CA VAL A 52 -12.16 6.20 -4.13
C VAL A 52 -12.82 6.54 -2.79
N GLY A 53 -12.08 7.26 -1.95
CA GLY A 53 -12.51 7.68 -0.62
C GLY A 53 -12.19 6.65 0.46
N ARG A 54 -11.94 7.15 1.66
CA ARG A 54 -11.50 6.34 2.81
C ARG A 54 -12.46 5.21 3.15
N GLU A 55 -13.78 5.45 3.10
CA GLU A 55 -14.78 4.42 3.43
C GLU A 55 -14.76 3.26 2.44
N ASN A 56 -14.64 3.54 1.15
CA ASN A 56 -14.55 2.51 0.12
C ASN A 56 -13.26 1.70 0.23
N ILE A 57 -12.16 2.37 0.52
CA ILE A 57 -10.86 1.70 0.73
C ILE A 57 -10.92 0.80 1.97
N LYS A 58 -11.49 1.30 3.06
CA LYS A 58 -11.65 0.53 4.30
C LYS A 58 -12.50 -0.72 4.08
N ARG A 59 -13.61 -0.58 3.37
CA ARG A 59 -14.50 -1.71 3.06
C ARG A 59 -13.77 -2.77 2.24
N ARG A 60 -13.02 -2.37 1.24
CA ARG A 60 -12.19 -3.31 0.45
C ARG A 60 -11.18 -4.05 1.32
N LEU A 61 -10.51 -3.36 2.22
CA LEU A 61 -9.53 -3.97 3.13
C LEU A 61 -10.19 -4.99 4.06
N ALA A 62 -11.34 -4.67 4.62
CA ALA A 62 -12.11 -5.56 5.48
C ALA A 62 -12.60 -6.80 4.72
N ASP A 63 -13.12 -6.62 3.52
CA ASP A 63 -13.58 -7.71 2.67
C ASP A 63 -12.43 -8.66 2.32
N ARG A 64 -11.29 -8.11 1.95
CA ARG A 64 -10.09 -8.90 1.66
C ARG A 64 -9.61 -9.66 2.89
N ARG A 65 -9.56 -9.00 4.04
CA ARG A 65 -9.09 -9.63 5.28
C ARG A 65 -9.94 -10.82 5.71
N ALA A 66 -11.24 -10.76 5.41
CA ALA A 66 -12.16 -11.88 5.67
C ALA A 66 -11.89 -13.11 4.77
N GLN A 67 -11.18 -12.93 3.66
CA GLN A 67 -10.91 -13.97 2.66
C GLN A 67 -9.49 -14.55 2.74
N VAL A 68 -8.60 -13.97 3.56
CA VAL A 68 -7.20 -14.37 3.64
C VAL A 68 -6.82 -14.76 5.07
N ASP A 69 -6.00 -15.82 5.20
CA ASP A 69 -5.52 -16.31 6.49
C ASP A 69 -4.34 -15.51 7.03
N LEU A 70 -3.45 -15.06 6.13
CA LEU A 70 -2.22 -14.38 6.49
C LEU A 70 -1.87 -13.38 5.41
N VAL A 71 -1.54 -12.16 5.81
CA VAL A 71 -1.00 -11.13 4.91
C VAL A 71 0.13 -10.39 5.63
N VAL A 72 1.28 -10.31 4.97
CA VAL A 72 2.40 -9.49 5.41
C VAL A 72 2.88 -8.66 4.22
N MET A 73 2.94 -7.35 4.40
CA MET A 73 3.45 -6.41 3.41
C MET A 73 4.80 -5.87 3.85
N MET A 74 5.77 -5.91 2.95
CA MET A 74 7.09 -5.32 3.14
C MET A 74 7.33 -4.24 2.10
N VAL A 75 7.90 -3.12 2.55
CA VAL A 75 8.31 -2.01 1.67
C VAL A 75 9.76 -2.23 1.26
N GLY A 76 10.00 -2.19 -0.04
CA GLY A 76 11.32 -2.28 -0.63
C GLY A 76 11.89 -0.90 -0.97
N THR A 77 12.21 -0.69 -2.25
CA THR A 77 12.72 0.60 -2.71
C THR A 77 11.63 1.66 -2.73
N VAL A 78 12.02 2.87 -2.38
CA VAL A 78 11.16 4.06 -2.45
C VAL A 78 11.94 5.14 -3.18
N VAL A 79 11.34 5.69 -4.25
CA VAL A 79 11.98 6.71 -5.09
C VAL A 79 10.98 7.84 -5.33
N ALA A 80 11.34 9.06 -4.97
CA ALA A 80 10.61 10.25 -5.40
C ALA A 80 11.09 10.64 -6.79
N VAL A 81 10.16 10.89 -7.71
CA VAL A 81 10.47 11.27 -9.10
C VAL A 81 10.11 12.71 -9.42
N GLU A 82 9.19 13.29 -8.66
CA GLU A 82 8.74 14.67 -8.84
C GLU A 82 8.28 15.23 -7.50
N ALA A 83 8.62 16.48 -7.24
CA ALA A 83 8.19 17.17 -6.02
C ALA A 83 8.04 18.67 -6.28
N GLY A 84 6.96 19.26 -5.79
CA GLY A 84 6.71 20.69 -5.84
C GLY A 84 5.24 21.03 -5.69
N LEU A 85 4.94 22.26 -5.23
CA LEU A 85 3.58 22.80 -5.10
C LEU A 85 2.64 21.92 -4.25
N GLY A 86 3.18 21.32 -3.18
CA GLY A 86 2.38 20.48 -2.28
C GLY A 86 2.01 19.11 -2.86
N VAL A 87 2.75 18.64 -3.85
CA VAL A 87 2.56 17.33 -4.48
C VAL A 87 3.90 16.59 -4.56
N ILE A 88 3.88 15.31 -4.26
CA ILE A 88 5.02 14.41 -4.48
C ILE A 88 4.52 13.25 -5.33
N ARG A 89 5.28 12.89 -6.36
CA ARG A 89 5.07 11.66 -7.12
C ARG A 89 6.28 10.77 -6.98
N GLY A 90 6.02 9.48 -6.80
CA GLY A 90 7.09 8.51 -6.61
C GLY A 90 6.64 7.08 -6.82
N ARG A 91 7.56 6.17 -6.59
CA ARG A 91 7.35 4.74 -6.70
C ARG A 91 7.75 4.03 -5.43
N THR A 92 6.93 3.08 -5.03
CA THR A 92 7.19 2.22 -3.86
C THR A 92 7.10 0.77 -4.27
N MET A 93 8.22 0.05 -4.18
CA MET A 93 8.24 -1.40 -4.38
C MET A 93 7.70 -2.09 -3.14
N ILE A 94 6.80 -3.05 -3.30
CA ILE A 94 6.30 -3.87 -2.20
C ILE A 94 6.41 -5.36 -2.51
N HIS A 95 6.59 -6.12 -1.44
CA HIS A 95 6.40 -7.56 -1.44
C HIS A 95 5.28 -7.87 -0.44
N GLU A 96 4.19 -8.43 -0.92
CA GLU A 96 3.09 -8.88 -0.09
C GLU A 96 3.03 -10.38 -0.14
N THR A 97 3.13 -11.03 1.00
CA THR A 97 3.17 -12.48 1.10
C THR A 97 2.23 -12.98 2.18
N GLY A 98 1.80 -14.23 2.05
CA GLY A 98 0.91 -14.83 3.02
C GLY A 98 0.20 -16.06 2.49
N ARG A 99 -1.07 -16.17 2.85
CA ARG A 99 -1.89 -17.33 2.49
C ARG A 99 -3.34 -16.90 2.29
N LEU A 100 -3.92 -17.25 1.15
CA LEU A 100 -5.33 -17.04 0.86
C LEU A 100 -6.18 -18.07 1.58
N ASP A 101 -5.83 -19.35 1.42
CA ASP A 101 -6.50 -20.49 2.05
C ASP A 101 -5.52 -21.68 2.16
N ALA A 102 -6.04 -22.87 2.49
CA ALA A 102 -5.22 -24.07 2.66
C ALA A 102 -4.53 -24.53 1.37
N GLU A 103 -5.05 -24.15 0.20
CA GLU A 103 -4.58 -24.62 -1.12
C GLU A 103 -3.84 -23.52 -1.90
N HIS A 104 -4.01 -22.26 -1.53
CA HIS A 104 -3.49 -21.11 -2.27
C HIS A 104 -2.64 -20.20 -1.38
N GLY A 105 -1.43 -19.94 -1.84
CA GLY A 105 -0.57 -18.91 -1.26
C GLY A 105 -0.95 -17.50 -1.74
N LEU A 106 -0.36 -16.53 -1.10
CA LEU A 106 -0.37 -15.14 -1.55
C LEU A 106 1.09 -14.71 -1.66
N ASP A 107 1.52 -14.36 -2.85
CA ASP A 107 2.88 -13.87 -3.08
C ASP A 107 2.84 -12.88 -4.24
N VAL A 108 3.01 -11.60 -3.92
CA VAL A 108 2.86 -10.50 -4.85
C VAL A 108 4.10 -9.62 -4.80
N LEU A 109 4.69 -9.41 -5.97
CA LEU A 109 5.67 -8.36 -6.19
C LEU A 109 4.97 -7.23 -6.94
N GLY A 110 4.90 -6.07 -6.31
CA GLY A 110 4.17 -4.93 -6.85
C GLY A 110 4.98 -3.64 -6.80
N LEU A 111 4.64 -2.75 -7.71
CA LEU A 111 5.19 -1.41 -7.76
C LEU A 111 4.04 -0.41 -7.69
N TYR A 112 3.98 0.32 -6.60
CA TYR A 112 3.04 1.44 -6.49
C TYR A 112 3.56 2.65 -7.25
N ASP A 113 2.71 3.23 -8.08
CA ASP A 113 2.81 4.63 -8.47
C ASP A 113 2.03 5.45 -7.45
N ASP A 114 2.74 6.25 -6.67
CA ASP A 114 2.18 7.02 -5.57
C ASP A 114 2.14 8.51 -5.90
N GLU A 115 1.02 9.14 -5.56
CA GLU A 115 0.90 10.58 -5.52
C GLU A 115 0.53 11.01 -4.10
N LEU A 116 1.32 11.91 -3.53
CA LEU A 116 1.07 12.50 -2.22
C LEU A 116 0.62 13.94 -2.38
N VAL A 117 -0.22 14.37 -1.46
CA VAL A 117 -0.69 15.75 -1.36
C VAL A 117 -0.47 16.28 0.05
N LEU A 118 -0.07 17.54 0.13
CA LEU A 118 0.11 18.26 1.41
C LEU A 118 -1.20 18.94 1.79
N LEU A 119 -1.77 18.57 2.92
CA LEU A 119 -2.99 19.15 3.48
C LEU A 119 -2.74 19.54 4.94
N ASP A 120 -2.91 20.81 5.25
CA ASP A 120 -2.72 21.35 6.60
C ASP A 120 -1.39 20.95 7.24
N GLY A 121 -0.31 20.94 6.45
CA GLY A 121 1.04 20.64 6.92
C GLY A 121 1.36 19.15 7.01
N GLU A 122 0.45 18.26 6.61
CA GLU A 122 0.64 16.82 6.64
C GLU A 122 0.54 16.21 5.24
N TRP A 123 1.36 15.17 4.98
CA TRP A 123 1.35 14.45 3.73
C TRP A 123 0.40 13.25 3.78
N PHE A 124 -0.40 13.09 2.73
CA PHE A 124 -1.34 11.97 2.55
C PHE A 124 -1.20 11.40 1.15
N PHE A 125 -1.53 10.13 0.97
CA PHE A 125 -1.72 9.60 -0.38
C PHE A 125 -2.96 10.23 -1.02
N ALA A 126 -2.75 10.95 -2.12
CA ALA A 126 -3.85 11.33 -3.01
C ALA A 126 -4.29 10.12 -3.84
N SER A 127 -3.33 9.27 -4.24
CA SER A 127 -3.62 8.00 -4.88
C SER A 127 -2.46 7.03 -4.72
N ARG A 128 -2.78 5.74 -4.72
CA ARG A 128 -1.84 4.64 -4.88
C ARG A 128 -2.33 3.75 -6.01
N THR A 129 -1.51 3.56 -7.03
CA THR A 129 -1.82 2.66 -8.14
C THR A 129 -0.87 1.48 -8.09
N LEU A 130 -1.40 0.28 -7.82
CA LEU A 130 -0.62 -0.94 -7.72
C LEU A 130 -0.44 -1.58 -9.07
N ASN A 131 0.79 -1.58 -9.56
CA ASN A 131 1.19 -2.31 -10.77
C ASN A 131 1.77 -3.65 -10.33
N LEU A 132 1.08 -4.74 -10.67
CA LEU A 132 1.55 -6.09 -10.34
C LEU A 132 2.69 -6.46 -11.29
N LEU A 133 3.87 -6.74 -10.74
CA LEU A 133 5.04 -7.19 -11.50
C LEU A 133 5.03 -8.71 -11.66
N ALA A 134 4.65 -9.41 -10.59
CA ALA A 134 4.55 -10.86 -10.57
C ALA A 134 3.67 -11.29 -9.40
N TYR A 135 3.05 -12.44 -9.53
CA TYR A 135 2.35 -13.07 -8.41
C TYR A 135 2.43 -14.58 -8.49
N SER A 136 2.25 -15.24 -7.36
CA SER A 136 2.18 -16.69 -7.26
C SER A 136 1.05 -17.06 -6.29
N ASP A 137 0.32 -18.12 -6.64
CA ASP A 137 -0.76 -18.67 -5.82
C ASP A 137 -0.47 -20.10 -5.34
N VAL A 138 0.78 -20.57 -5.48
CA VAL A 138 1.17 -21.89 -4.96
C VAL A 138 0.96 -21.96 -3.45
N PRO A 139 0.66 -23.15 -2.89
CA PRO A 139 0.42 -23.30 -1.45
C PRO A 139 1.57 -22.71 -0.62
N SER A 140 1.19 -21.96 0.41
CA SER A 140 2.16 -21.35 1.33
C SER A 140 2.73 -22.42 2.27
N THR A 141 4.04 -22.32 2.55
CA THR A 141 4.71 -23.11 3.57
C THR A 141 4.78 -22.40 4.92
N TYR A 142 4.24 -21.21 5.03
CA TYR A 142 4.20 -20.47 6.30
C TYR A 142 3.27 -21.13 7.30
N ILE A 143 3.71 -21.17 8.54
CA ILE A 143 2.91 -21.58 9.70
C ILE A 143 2.62 -20.32 10.52
N THR A 144 1.34 -20.00 10.66
CA THR A 144 0.92 -18.84 11.46
C THR A 144 1.21 -19.11 12.94
N VAL A 145 1.90 -18.17 13.57
CA VAL A 145 2.25 -18.23 15.00
C VAL A 145 1.39 -17.22 15.76
N GLY A 146 0.82 -17.65 16.87
CA GLY A 146 -0.04 -16.80 17.67
C GLY A 146 -1.40 -16.57 17.02
N GLY A 147 -2.30 -17.50 17.22
CA GLY A 147 -3.66 -17.37 16.71
C GLY A 147 -4.41 -16.22 17.41
N THR A 148 -4.96 -15.35 16.65
CA THR A 148 -6.02 -14.43 17.10
C THR A 148 -7.14 -14.49 16.10
#